data_6ea86782925403ee6f4849e1b4803c11
#
_entry.id   6ea86782925403ee6f4849e1b4803c11
#
_cell.length_a   1.000
_cell.length_b   1.000
_cell.length_c   1.000
_cell.angle_alpha   90.00
_cell.angle_beta   90.00
_cell.angle_gamma   90.00
#
_symmetry.space_group_name_H-M   'P 1'
#
loop_
_entity.id
_entity.type
_entity.pdbx_description
1 polymer ?
#
loop_
_entity_poly.entity_id
_entity_poly.type
_entity_poly.pdbx_seq_one_letter_code
_entity_poly.pdbx_strand_id
1 'polypeptide(L)'
;GSLTQDDLIGRLTDSGEANAPAEPAETAESESDASDYQKQLSELIAQVYVLREEYLGALEAMEADARAEYNALTESQRTGTKLASMVSGYLARATKLEKECDGRMDGIIAEMEKLIKENNGDMSLTDTVFDTYVKEKSIKKAWYMSRMQEKGLI
;
A
#
# COMPACT_ATOMS: atom_id res chain seq x y z
N GLY A 1 12.89 -2.38 9.24
CA GLY A 1 12.23 -3.08 8.20
C GLY A 1 10.75 -2.81 8.12
N SER A 2 10.20 -3.08 6.98
CA SER A 2 8.75 -2.93 6.74
C SER A 2 7.98 -4.04 7.45
N LEU A 3 6.82 -3.70 7.97
CA LEU A 3 5.89 -4.70 8.47
C LEU A 3 5.31 -5.49 7.30
N THR A 4 5.27 -6.79 7.43
CA THR A 4 4.63 -7.66 6.45
C THR A 4 3.15 -7.82 6.77
N GLN A 5 2.39 -8.34 5.82
CA GLN A 5 0.98 -8.68 6.05
C GLN A 5 0.84 -9.66 7.22
N ASP A 6 1.72 -10.65 7.27
CA ASP A 6 1.72 -11.65 8.34
C ASP A 6 2.00 -11.03 9.70
N ASP A 7 2.90 -10.04 9.77
CA ASP A 7 3.21 -9.33 11.01
C ASP A 7 1.98 -8.55 11.51
N LEU A 8 1.26 -7.89 10.62
CA LEU A 8 0.05 -7.15 10.97
C LEU A 8 -1.07 -8.09 11.43
N ILE A 9 -1.25 -9.19 10.74
CA ILE A 9 -2.23 -10.22 11.11
C ILE A 9 -1.86 -10.84 12.44
N GLY A 10 -0.56 -11.10 12.65
CA GLY A 10 -0.05 -11.61 13.92
C GLY A 10 -0.34 -10.67 15.08
N ARG A 11 -0.16 -9.37 14.88
CA ARG A 11 -0.50 -8.36 15.90
C ARG A 11 -1.98 -8.37 16.25
N LEU A 12 -2.85 -8.55 15.26
CA LEU A 12 -4.29 -8.67 15.49
C LEU A 12 -4.62 -9.92 16.30
N THR A 13 -3.98 -11.03 15.97
CA THR A 13 -4.17 -12.29 16.67
C THR A 13 -3.65 -12.21 18.10
N ASP A 14 -2.46 -11.63 18.29
CA ASP A 14 -1.87 -11.42 19.63
C ASP A 14 -2.73 -10.52 20.49
N SER A 15 -3.24 -9.45 19.92
CA SER A 15 -4.20 -8.56 20.60
C SER A 15 -5.45 -9.31 21.02
N GLY A 16 -5.95 -10.18 20.15
CA GLY A 16 -7.09 -11.01 20.43
C GLY A 16 -6.81 -12.01 21.55
N GLU A 17 -5.65 -12.62 21.54
CA GLU A 17 -5.22 -13.56 22.57
C GLU A 17 -4.99 -12.86 23.91
N ALA A 18 -4.35 -11.68 23.87
CA ALA A 18 -4.12 -10.89 25.07
C ALA A 18 -5.42 -10.42 25.74
N ASN A 19 -6.43 -10.17 24.93
CA ASN A 19 -7.75 -9.75 25.38
C ASN A 19 -8.71 -10.90 25.58
N ALA A 20 -8.27 -12.12 25.37
CA ALA A 20 -9.04 -13.31 25.65
C ALA A 20 -8.61 -13.87 27.00
N PRO A 21 -8.92 -13.22 28.12
CA PRO A 21 -8.79 -13.89 29.40
C PRO A 21 -9.69 -15.10 29.30
N ALA A 22 -9.15 -16.21 29.61
CA ALA A 22 -9.85 -17.48 29.55
C ALA A 22 -11.09 -17.45 30.41
N GLU A 23 -12.13 -16.80 29.95
CA GLU A 23 -13.47 -17.05 30.47
C GLU A 23 -14.24 -17.78 29.39
N PRO A 24 -14.19 -19.12 29.43
CA PRO A 24 -14.89 -19.93 28.43
C PRO A 24 -16.41 -19.85 28.58
N ALA A 25 -16.88 -19.09 29.52
CA ALA A 25 -18.30 -19.01 29.81
C ALA A 25 -18.99 -17.87 29.10
N GLU A 26 -18.25 -17.03 28.41
CA GLU A 26 -18.87 -16.03 27.56
C GLU A 26 -19.45 -16.74 26.36
N THR A 27 -20.68 -16.40 26.08
CA THR A 27 -21.54 -17.03 25.10
C THR A 27 -20.85 -17.19 23.74
N ALA A 28 -21.21 -18.21 23.01
CA ALA A 28 -20.75 -18.47 21.64
C ALA A 28 -20.96 -17.26 20.73
N GLU A 29 -21.89 -16.37 21.04
CA GLU A 29 -22.11 -15.11 20.33
C GLU A 29 -20.92 -14.15 20.44
N SER A 30 -20.32 -14.05 21.63
CA SER A 30 -19.17 -13.18 21.88
C SER A 30 -17.94 -13.68 21.13
N GLU A 31 -17.71 -14.96 21.10
CA GLU A 31 -16.61 -15.59 20.34
C GLU A 31 -16.82 -15.44 18.84
N SER A 32 -18.05 -15.62 18.37
CA SER A 32 -18.41 -15.47 16.97
C SER A 32 -18.21 -14.03 16.50
N ASP A 33 -18.66 -13.05 17.28
CA ASP A 33 -18.49 -11.64 16.96
C ASP A 33 -17.03 -11.22 16.93
N ALA A 34 -16.23 -11.68 17.88
CA ALA A 34 -14.79 -11.42 17.91
C ALA A 34 -14.08 -12.06 16.72
N SER A 35 -14.47 -13.27 16.33
CA SER A 35 -13.92 -13.97 15.17
C SER A 35 -14.30 -13.25 13.86
N ASP A 36 -15.56 -12.81 13.74
CA ASP A 36 -16.02 -12.06 12.56
C ASP A 36 -15.31 -10.73 12.46
N TYR A 37 -15.13 -10.02 13.56
CA TYR A 37 -14.38 -8.77 13.61
C TYR A 37 -12.94 -8.96 13.14
N GLN A 38 -12.24 -9.96 13.68
CA GLN A 38 -10.85 -10.26 13.29
C GLN A 38 -10.77 -10.64 11.81
N LYS A 39 -11.71 -11.43 11.33
CA LYS A 39 -11.78 -11.85 9.94
C LYS A 39 -11.97 -10.65 9.01
N GLN A 40 -12.95 -9.80 9.31
CA GLN A 40 -13.23 -8.60 8.52
C GLN A 40 -12.03 -7.65 8.51
N LEU A 41 -11.39 -7.45 9.66
CA LEU A 41 -10.23 -6.60 9.77
C LEU A 41 -9.05 -7.17 8.98
N SER A 42 -8.83 -8.49 9.04
CA SER A 42 -7.80 -9.17 8.25
C SER A 42 -8.06 -9.03 6.75
N GLU A 43 -9.30 -9.10 6.32
CA GLU A 43 -9.68 -8.89 4.91
C GLU A 43 -9.37 -7.48 4.45
N LEU A 44 -9.63 -6.48 5.29
CA LEU A 44 -9.30 -5.08 4.97
C LEU A 44 -7.78 -4.87 4.89
N ILE A 45 -7.02 -5.46 5.80
CA ILE A 45 -5.56 -5.42 5.75
C ILE A 45 -5.05 -6.10 4.47
N ALA A 46 -5.64 -7.22 4.09
CA ALA A 46 -5.29 -7.91 2.85
C ALA A 46 -5.54 -7.02 1.63
N GLN A 47 -6.62 -6.24 1.63
CA GLN A 47 -6.89 -5.27 0.57
C GLN A 47 -5.81 -4.19 0.47
N VAL A 48 -5.25 -3.76 1.60
CA VAL A 48 -4.12 -2.80 1.60
C VAL A 48 -2.92 -3.41 0.86
N TYR A 49 -2.62 -4.67 1.12
CA TYR A 49 -1.48 -5.33 0.47
C TYR A 49 -1.73 -5.62 -1.01
N VAL A 50 -2.96 -5.91 -1.39
CA VAL A 50 -3.35 -6.02 -2.80
C VAL A 50 -3.17 -4.67 -3.50
N LEU A 51 -3.62 -3.59 -2.88
CA LEU A 51 -3.44 -2.24 -3.40
C LEU A 51 -1.96 -1.89 -3.57
N ARG A 52 -1.15 -2.24 -2.58
CA ARG A 52 0.31 -2.07 -2.64
C ARG A 52 0.91 -2.81 -3.84
N GLU A 53 0.54 -4.06 -4.03
CA GLU A 53 1.02 -4.86 -5.15
C GLU A 53 0.61 -4.28 -6.50
N GLU A 54 -0.62 -3.79 -6.61
CA GLU A 54 -1.10 -3.12 -7.81
C GLU A 54 -0.28 -1.85 -8.11
N TYR A 55 -0.01 -1.06 -7.08
CA TYR A 55 0.79 0.16 -7.20
C TYR A 55 2.21 -0.16 -7.66
N LEU A 56 2.86 -1.14 -7.02
CA LEU A 56 4.22 -1.55 -7.38
C LEU A 56 4.28 -2.14 -8.78
N GLY A 57 3.32 -2.98 -9.15
CA GLY A 57 3.23 -3.55 -10.48
C GLY A 57 3.05 -2.48 -11.56
N ALA A 58 2.24 -1.46 -11.29
CA ALA A 58 2.04 -0.36 -12.22
C ALA A 58 3.30 0.50 -12.36
N LEU A 59 4.04 0.73 -11.26
CA LEU A 59 5.34 1.43 -11.33
C LEU A 59 6.36 0.64 -12.15
N GLU A 60 6.42 -0.68 -11.97
CA GLU A 60 7.31 -1.53 -12.75
C GLU A 60 6.96 -1.49 -14.24
N ALA A 61 5.67 -1.51 -14.57
CA ALA A 61 5.21 -1.40 -15.95
C ALA A 61 5.59 -0.05 -16.55
N MET A 62 5.47 1.03 -15.79
CA MET A 62 5.88 2.36 -16.24
C MET A 62 7.39 2.44 -16.47
N GLU A 63 8.18 1.84 -15.60
CA GLU A 63 9.64 1.78 -15.78
C GLU A 63 9.99 1.01 -17.05
N ALA A 64 9.35 -0.12 -17.29
CA ALA A 64 9.59 -0.91 -18.49
C ALA A 64 9.20 -0.14 -19.76
N ASP A 65 8.08 0.56 -19.75
CA ASP A 65 7.61 1.40 -20.86
C ASP A 65 8.61 2.54 -21.12
N ALA A 66 9.06 3.20 -20.07
CA ALA A 66 10.02 4.29 -20.16
C ALA A 66 11.34 3.81 -20.76
N ARG A 67 11.80 2.65 -20.32
CA ARG A 67 13.03 2.05 -20.83
C ARG A 67 12.90 1.69 -22.30
N ALA A 68 11.79 1.07 -22.69
CA ALA A 68 11.52 0.70 -24.07
C ALA A 68 11.44 1.94 -24.96
N GLU A 69 10.77 2.99 -24.52
CA GLU A 69 10.66 4.24 -25.25
C GLU A 69 12.03 4.92 -25.41
N TYR A 70 12.82 4.97 -24.35
CA TYR A 70 14.18 5.49 -24.41
C TYR A 70 15.05 4.72 -25.39
N ASN A 71 15.02 3.39 -25.35
CA ASN A 71 15.81 2.54 -26.22
C ASN A 71 15.37 2.63 -27.69
N ALA A 72 14.12 3.00 -27.95
CA ALA A 72 13.62 3.20 -29.30
C ALA A 72 14.05 4.55 -29.91
N LEU A 73 14.51 5.48 -29.08
CA LEU A 73 15.00 6.77 -29.56
C LEU A 73 16.38 6.62 -30.23
N THR A 74 16.57 7.33 -31.35
CA THR A 74 17.91 7.45 -31.96
C THR A 74 18.77 8.39 -31.11
N GLU A 75 20.08 8.39 -31.34
CA GLU A 75 21.00 9.29 -30.64
C GLU A 75 20.56 10.75 -30.76
N SER A 76 20.17 11.17 -31.97
CA SER A 76 19.73 12.53 -32.21
C SER A 76 18.41 12.85 -31.53
N GLN A 77 17.57 11.85 -31.26
CA GLN A 77 16.29 12.03 -30.56
C GLN A 77 16.47 12.04 -29.04
N ARG A 78 17.58 11.56 -28.52
CA ARG A 78 17.91 11.58 -27.10
C ARG A 78 18.39 12.95 -26.65
N THR A 79 17.63 13.98 -27.02
CA THR A 79 17.92 15.37 -26.66
C THR A 79 17.27 15.73 -25.34
N GLY A 80 17.75 16.80 -24.70
CA GLY A 80 17.17 17.28 -23.44
C GLY A 80 15.68 17.56 -23.55
N THR A 81 15.22 18.16 -24.63
CA THR A 81 13.82 18.49 -24.85
C THR A 81 12.96 17.23 -24.98
N LYS A 82 13.41 16.27 -25.77
CA LYS A 82 12.68 15.02 -25.99
C LYS A 82 12.62 14.19 -24.71
N LEU A 83 13.75 14.05 -24.02
CA LEU A 83 13.82 13.32 -22.74
C LEU A 83 12.97 14.01 -21.67
N ALA A 84 13.01 15.32 -21.56
CA ALA A 84 12.20 16.07 -20.60
C ALA A 84 10.71 15.86 -20.84
N SER A 85 10.27 15.86 -22.10
CA SER A 85 8.88 15.60 -22.46
C SER A 85 8.47 14.19 -22.08
N MET A 86 9.32 13.20 -22.35
CA MET A 86 9.08 11.80 -22.00
C MET A 86 8.95 11.62 -20.49
N VAL A 87 9.89 12.14 -19.72
CA VAL A 87 9.90 12.07 -18.25
C VAL A 87 8.67 12.77 -17.68
N SER A 88 8.31 13.94 -18.19
CA SER A 88 7.11 14.67 -17.77
C SER A 88 5.85 13.84 -17.94
N GLY A 89 5.73 13.10 -19.05
CA GLY A 89 4.62 12.21 -19.30
C GLY A 89 4.55 11.06 -18.27
N TYR A 90 5.67 10.45 -17.96
CA TYR A 90 5.73 9.38 -16.97
C TYR A 90 5.49 9.87 -15.55
N LEU A 91 6.00 11.05 -15.20
CA LEU A 91 5.72 11.66 -13.90
C LEU A 91 4.22 11.97 -13.74
N ALA A 92 3.57 12.44 -14.80
CA ALA A 92 2.12 12.66 -14.76
C ALA A 92 1.35 11.35 -14.55
N ARG A 93 1.76 10.27 -15.21
CA ARG A 93 1.17 8.93 -15.01
C ARG A 93 1.36 8.45 -13.58
N ALA A 94 2.56 8.62 -13.03
CA ALA A 94 2.86 8.23 -11.65
C ALA A 94 2.02 9.03 -10.65
N THR A 95 1.86 10.31 -10.86
CA THR A 95 1.03 11.18 -10.00
C THR A 95 -0.44 10.76 -10.03
N LYS A 96 -0.95 10.44 -11.20
CA LYS A 96 -2.32 9.94 -11.36
C LYS A 96 -2.53 8.62 -10.64
N LEU A 97 -1.59 7.69 -10.80
CA LEU A 97 -1.59 6.40 -10.11
C LEU A 97 -1.60 6.59 -8.60
N GLU A 98 -0.73 7.47 -8.10
CA GLU A 98 -0.65 7.79 -6.67
C GLU A 98 -1.99 8.28 -6.12
N LYS A 99 -2.63 9.20 -6.82
CA LYS A 99 -3.94 9.73 -6.41
C LYS A 99 -5.01 8.66 -6.38
N GLU A 100 -5.03 7.78 -7.38
CA GLU A 100 -5.99 6.68 -7.43
C GLU A 100 -5.78 5.70 -6.28
N CYS A 101 -4.53 5.34 -6.01
CA CYS A 101 -4.18 4.43 -4.92
C CYS A 101 -4.46 5.07 -3.55
N ASP A 102 -4.13 6.34 -3.37
CA ASP A 102 -4.40 7.06 -2.12
C ASP A 102 -5.91 7.16 -1.84
N GLY A 103 -6.72 7.41 -2.86
CA GLY A 103 -8.18 7.43 -2.73
C GLY A 103 -8.73 6.07 -2.30
N ARG A 104 -8.23 5.00 -2.89
CA ARG A 104 -8.61 3.63 -2.50
C ARG A 104 -8.16 3.31 -1.07
N MET A 105 -6.96 3.74 -0.72
CA MET A 105 -6.42 3.56 0.63
C MET A 105 -7.27 4.29 1.67
N ASP A 106 -7.64 5.53 1.39
CA ASP A 106 -8.51 6.31 2.28
C ASP A 106 -9.83 5.59 2.53
N GLY A 107 -10.41 4.99 1.49
CA GLY A 107 -11.64 4.20 1.62
C GLY A 107 -11.46 2.98 2.51
N ILE A 108 -10.36 2.26 2.34
CA ILE A 108 -10.04 1.09 3.17
C ILE A 108 -9.83 1.50 4.63
N ILE A 109 -9.09 2.56 4.87
CA ILE A 109 -8.84 3.08 6.22
C ILE A 109 -10.15 3.52 6.88
N ALA A 110 -11.03 4.19 6.15
CA ALA A 110 -12.34 4.60 6.69
C ALA A 110 -13.18 3.39 7.11
N GLU A 111 -13.17 2.32 6.31
CA GLU A 111 -13.86 1.07 6.66
C GLU A 111 -13.24 0.40 7.88
N MET A 112 -11.91 0.40 7.97
CA MET A 112 -11.20 -0.14 9.14
C MET A 112 -11.54 0.65 10.40
N GLU A 113 -11.53 1.97 10.33
CA GLU A 113 -11.87 2.83 11.48
C GLU A 113 -13.29 2.58 11.96
N LYS A 114 -14.22 2.49 11.04
CA LYS A 114 -15.62 2.19 11.35
C LYS A 114 -15.75 0.83 12.06
N LEU A 115 -15.12 -0.19 11.50
CA LEU A 115 -15.14 -1.54 12.04
C LEU A 115 -14.53 -1.61 13.43
N ILE A 116 -13.38 -0.98 13.63
CA ILE A 116 -12.67 -0.96 14.91
C ILE A 116 -13.50 -0.22 15.96
N LYS A 117 -14.05 0.91 15.58
CA LYS A 117 -14.89 1.74 16.48
C LYS A 117 -16.15 0.98 16.92
N GLU A 118 -16.81 0.31 15.99
CA GLU A 118 -18.02 -0.48 16.30
C GLU A 118 -17.72 -1.65 17.25
N ASN A 119 -16.49 -2.16 17.24
CA ASN A 119 -16.08 -3.28 18.06
C ASN A 119 -15.19 -2.88 19.25
N ASN A 120 -15.06 -1.59 19.50
CA ASN A 120 -14.23 -1.03 20.60
C ASN A 120 -12.78 -1.54 20.56
N GLY A 121 -12.24 -1.71 19.34
CA GLY A 121 -10.87 -2.16 19.14
C GLY A 121 -9.85 -1.05 19.26
N ASP A 122 -8.60 -1.39 18.96
CA ASP A 122 -7.48 -0.46 19.03
C ASP A 122 -7.39 0.40 17.77
N MET A 123 -7.77 1.66 17.90
CA MET A 123 -7.73 2.62 16.78
C MET A 123 -6.31 2.90 16.26
N SER A 124 -5.29 2.64 17.06
CA SER A 124 -3.90 2.85 16.63
C SER A 124 -3.48 1.92 15.50
N LEU A 125 -4.21 0.82 15.29
CA LEU A 125 -3.96 -0.11 14.19
C LEU A 125 -4.11 0.55 12.83
N THR A 126 -5.11 1.43 12.65
CA THR A 126 -5.29 2.15 11.39
C THR A 126 -4.12 3.07 11.10
N ASP A 127 -3.61 3.74 12.14
CA ASP A 127 -2.43 4.58 12.02
C ASP A 127 -1.21 3.77 11.59
N THR A 128 -1.01 2.60 12.20
CA THR A 128 0.09 1.70 11.86
C THR A 128 0.01 1.23 10.40
N VAL A 129 -1.16 0.81 9.96
CA VAL A 129 -1.38 0.34 8.59
C VAL A 129 -1.14 1.47 7.59
N PHE A 130 -1.71 2.63 7.85
CA PHE A 130 -1.56 3.80 6.99
C PHE A 130 -0.11 4.25 6.89
N ASP A 131 0.58 4.37 8.03
CA ASP A 131 1.98 4.78 8.07
C ASP A 131 2.88 3.80 7.33
N THR A 132 2.62 2.51 7.46
CA THR A 132 3.36 1.47 6.74
C THR A 132 3.16 1.62 5.23
N TYR A 133 1.93 1.83 4.79
CA TYR A 133 1.61 2.04 3.38
C TYR A 133 2.34 3.26 2.82
N VAL A 134 2.25 4.40 3.50
CA VAL A 134 2.90 5.65 3.07
C VAL A 134 4.41 5.48 3.00
N LYS A 135 4.99 4.86 4.01
CA LYS A 135 6.43 4.61 4.08
C LYS A 135 6.92 3.75 2.94
N GLU A 136 6.28 2.62 2.70
CA GLU A 136 6.67 1.69 1.62
C GLU A 136 6.48 2.33 0.24
N LYS A 137 5.40 3.06 0.05
CA LYS A 137 5.14 3.79 -1.19
C LYS A 137 6.24 4.82 -1.46
N SER A 138 6.62 5.58 -0.44
CA SER A 138 7.68 6.60 -0.55
C SER A 138 9.04 5.99 -0.86
N ILE A 139 9.37 4.89 -0.21
CA ILE A 139 10.64 4.17 -0.44
C ILE A 139 10.71 3.67 -1.89
N LYS A 140 9.65 3.06 -2.38
CA LYS A 140 9.61 2.53 -3.74
C LYS A 140 9.64 3.64 -4.79
N LYS A 141 8.91 4.72 -4.56
CA LYS A 141 8.94 5.89 -5.43
C LYS A 141 10.36 6.46 -5.54
N ALA A 142 11.03 6.64 -4.39
CA ALA A 142 12.41 7.13 -4.36
C ALA A 142 13.37 6.19 -5.09
N TRP A 143 13.17 4.89 -4.95
CA TRP A 143 13.98 3.89 -5.64
C TRP A 143 13.85 4.00 -7.16
N TYR A 144 12.61 4.10 -7.68
CA TYR A 144 12.37 4.26 -9.11
C TYR A 144 12.93 5.59 -9.63
N MET A 145 12.79 6.66 -8.86
CA MET A 145 13.35 7.97 -9.21
C MET A 145 14.88 7.90 -9.30
N SER A 146 15.53 7.23 -8.36
CA SER A 146 16.99 7.01 -8.39
C SER A 146 17.42 6.25 -9.63
N ARG A 147 16.68 5.22 -10.00
CA ARG A 147 16.98 4.45 -11.22
C ARG A 147 16.87 5.31 -12.47
N MET A 148 15.87 6.17 -12.53
CA MET A 148 15.70 7.08 -13.65
C MET A 148 16.87 8.08 -13.74
N GLN A 149 17.35 8.59 -12.58
CA GLN A 149 18.53 9.46 -12.52
C GLN A 149 19.79 8.75 -13.04
N GLU A 150 20.01 7.51 -12.59
CA GLU A 150 21.15 6.71 -13.01
C GLU A 150 21.19 6.51 -14.52
N LYS A 151 20.02 6.43 -15.15
CA LYS A 151 19.90 6.27 -16.60
C LYS A 151 19.92 7.59 -17.37
N GLY A 152 20.05 8.71 -16.66
CA GLY A 152 20.09 10.03 -17.28
C GLY A 152 18.73 10.51 -17.79
N LEU A 153 17.61 9.94 -17.30
CA LEU A 153 16.27 10.31 -17.71
C LEU A 153 15.75 11.56 -17.00
N ILE A 154 16.27 11.83 -15.81
CA ILE A 154 15.92 13.02 -15.03
C ILE A 154 17.15 13.66 -14.41
#